data_e470ef9f2b421a897137e4814b377588
#
_entry.id   e470ef9f2b421a897137e4814b377588
#
_cell.length_a   1.000
_cell.length_b   1.000
_cell.length_c   1.000
_cell.angle_alpha   90.00
_cell.angle_beta   90.00
_cell.angle_gamma   90.00
#
_symmetry.space_group_name_H-M   'P 1'
#
loop_
_entity.id
_entity.type
_entity.pdbx_description
1 polymer ?
#
loop_
_entity_poly.entity_id
_entity_poly.type
_entity_poly.pdbx_seq_one_letter_code
_entity_poly.pdbx_strand_id
1 'polypeptide(L)'
;EGEVLAPGVYQGLPGETLPQLVQRVGGLTPQAYVFGTEFTRESVRKQQQENLDQVIRRLEAQGVSAGATLAANLTGERAAQAATLQQQQQQQMQVQIARIKAMKSKGRVSLELDANKQVLPNLPLEDGDTILVPTLPAFVAAAGSVNNDNVFIFRPGKTVADVLAAAGLNEDSEPNEAFVLRADGSIFSRKTTGFFSRFEGFKLMPGDTVVVPSKVDRESGYNVLMRGLRDWTQIFS
;
A
#
# COMPACT_ATOMS: atom_id res chain seq x y z
N GLU A 1 1.09 19.98 7.60
CA GLU A 1 -0.07 20.34 6.75
C GLU A 1 -1.34 19.72 7.33
N GLY A 2 -2.53 20.16 6.85
CA GLY A 2 -3.83 19.64 7.28
C GLY A 2 -4.32 20.23 8.60
N GLU A 3 -4.91 19.40 9.45
CA GLU A 3 -5.61 19.76 10.67
C GLU A 3 -4.67 20.07 11.85
N VAL A 4 -3.79 21.05 11.64
CA VAL A 4 -2.93 21.67 12.64
C VAL A 4 -3.27 23.17 12.73
N LEU A 5 -3.16 23.78 13.90
CA LEU A 5 -3.59 25.18 14.10
C LEU A 5 -2.77 26.20 13.30
N ALA A 6 -1.50 25.92 13.08
CA ALA A 6 -0.65 26.78 12.23
C ALA A 6 0.08 25.91 11.18
N PRO A 7 -0.57 25.59 10.04
CA PRO A 7 0.09 24.85 8.97
C PRO A 7 1.15 25.71 8.29
N GLY A 8 2.32 25.12 7.98
CA GLY A 8 3.42 25.85 7.37
C GLY A 8 4.69 25.00 7.24
N VAL A 9 5.77 25.66 6.81
CA VAL A 9 7.12 25.09 6.81
C VAL A 9 7.87 25.64 8.01
N TYR A 10 8.45 24.75 8.78
CA TYR A 10 9.13 25.09 10.02
C TYR A 10 10.57 24.59 10.00
N GLN A 11 11.47 25.40 10.49
CA GLN A 11 12.82 24.95 10.78
C GLN A 11 12.78 24.01 12.00
N GLY A 12 13.32 22.80 11.84
CA GLY A 12 13.45 21.83 12.93
C GLY A 12 14.41 22.31 13.99
N LEU A 13 14.11 22.04 15.26
CA LEU A 13 15.02 22.26 16.36
C LEU A 13 15.84 20.99 16.62
N PRO A 14 17.10 21.09 17.09
CA PRO A 14 17.92 19.93 17.38
C PRO A 14 17.23 18.95 18.35
N GLY A 15 17.01 17.71 17.91
CA GLY A 15 16.37 16.67 18.71
C GLY A 15 14.84 16.83 18.87
N GLU A 16 14.22 17.73 18.14
CA GLU A 16 12.77 17.92 18.17
C GLU A 16 12.02 16.68 17.64
N THR A 17 10.96 16.31 18.34
CA THR A 17 10.13 15.17 17.98
C THR A 17 8.81 15.61 17.37
N LEU A 18 8.13 14.69 16.67
CA LEU A 18 6.86 14.93 16.02
C LEU A 18 5.80 15.54 16.97
N PRO A 19 5.56 15.04 18.20
CA PRO A 19 4.62 15.68 19.12
C PRO A 19 5.06 17.08 19.55
N GLN A 20 6.36 17.32 19.74
CA GLN A 20 6.88 18.62 20.11
C GLN A 20 6.67 19.66 19.03
N LEU A 21 6.92 19.30 17.76
CA LEU A 21 6.63 20.18 16.63
C LEU A 21 5.14 20.51 16.57
N VAL A 22 4.27 19.49 16.65
CA VAL A 22 2.80 19.71 16.62
C VAL A 22 2.37 20.64 17.76
N GLN A 23 2.91 20.47 18.96
CA GLN A 23 2.62 21.36 20.09
C GLN A 23 3.11 22.79 19.84
N ARG A 24 4.33 22.95 19.29
CA ARG A 24 4.94 24.26 18.99
C ARG A 24 4.15 25.05 17.95
N VAL A 25 3.49 24.38 17.01
CA VAL A 25 2.64 25.01 15.99
C VAL A 25 1.19 25.20 16.47
N GLY A 26 0.95 25.08 17.77
CA GLY A 26 -0.34 25.34 18.41
C GLY A 26 -1.21 24.12 18.68
N GLY A 27 -0.80 22.93 18.22
CA GLY A 27 -1.55 21.69 18.37
C GLY A 27 -2.42 21.34 17.17
N LEU A 28 -3.29 20.36 17.37
CA LEU A 28 -4.23 19.85 16.37
C LEU A 28 -5.56 20.58 16.46
N THR A 29 -6.29 20.66 15.35
CA THR A 29 -7.67 21.16 15.34
C THR A 29 -8.63 20.10 15.93
N PRO A 30 -9.84 20.50 16.33
CA PRO A 30 -10.86 19.54 16.77
C PRO A 30 -11.29 18.52 15.70
N GLN A 31 -11.04 18.81 14.41
CA GLN A 31 -11.37 17.97 13.27
C GLN A 31 -10.24 17.01 12.90
N ALA A 32 -9.08 17.09 13.57
CA ALA A 32 -7.91 16.28 13.26
C ALA A 32 -8.17 14.79 13.43
N TYR A 33 -7.84 14.02 12.41
CA TYR A 33 -7.86 12.56 12.44
C TYR A 33 -6.45 12.01 12.62
N VAL A 34 -6.02 11.86 13.86
CA VAL A 34 -4.67 11.43 14.21
C VAL A 34 -4.32 10.08 13.61
N PHE A 35 -5.26 9.12 13.66
CA PHE A 35 -5.04 7.78 13.08
C PHE A 35 -4.76 7.81 11.57
N GLY A 36 -5.30 8.80 10.85
CA GLY A 36 -5.04 8.98 9.42
C GLY A 36 -3.79 9.83 9.11
N THR A 37 -2.98 10.18 10.09
CA THR A 37 -1.78 11.01 9.86
C THR A 37 -0.85 10.35 8.86
N GLU A 38 -0.47 11.10 7.84
CA GLU A 38 0.58 10.72 6.90
C GLU A 38 1.89 11.39 7.30
N PHE A 39 2.92 10.57 7.44
CA PHE A 39 4.27 11.01 7.67
C PHE A 39 5.16 10.54 6.52
N THR A 40 5.88 11.45 5.91
CA THR A 40 6.83 11.13 4.84
C THR A 40 8.21 11.68 5.18
N ARG A 41 9.24 10.89 4.84
CA ARG A 41 10.64 11.20 5.10
C ARG A 41 11.48 11.02 3.85
N GLU A 42 12.34 11.99 3.56
CA GLU A 42 13.14 11.98 2.35
C GLU A 42 14.19 10.84 2.35
N SER A 43 14.81 10.54 3.48
CA SER A 43 15.74 9.39 3.60
C SER A 43 15.04 8.06 3.28
N VAL A 44 13.81 7.88 3.79
CA VAL A 44 12.97 6.70 3.49
C VAL A 44 12.54 6.69 2.02
N ARG A 45 12.18 7.82 1.44
CA ARG A 45 11.84 7.93 0.02
C ARG A 45 12.97 7.44 -0.88
N LYS A 46 14.21 7.86 -0.59
CA LYS A 46 15.39 7.41 -1.33
C LYS A 46 15.61 5.92 -1.19
N GLN A 47 15.55 5.39 0.03
CA GLN A 47 15.69 3.97 0.28
C GLN A 47 14.62 3.13 -0.43
N GLN A 48 13.38 3.57 -0.37
CA GLN A 48 12.26 2.92 -1.07
C GLN A 48 12.47 2.92 -2.58
N GLN A 49 12.96 4.04 -3.16
CA GLN A 49 13.23 4.12 -4.59
C GLN A 49 14.38 3.19 -5.00
N GLU A 50 15.46 3.12 -4.22
CA GLU A 50 16.57 2.21 -4.47
C GLU A 50 16.13 0.75 -4.42
N ASN A 51 15.29 0.38 -3.46
CA ASN A 51 14.73 -0.98 -3.36
C ASN A 51 13.87 -1.30 -4.59
N LEU A 52 13.03 -0.36 -5.03
CA LEU A 52 12.21 -0.50 -6.24
C LEU A 52 13.09 -0.72 -7.48
N ASP A 53 14.13 0.06 -7.62
CA ASP A 53 15.09 -0.06 -8.74
C ASP A 53 15.83 -1.40 -8.72
N GLN A 54 16.12 -1.94 -7.53
CA GLN A 54 16.70 -3.29 -7.40
C GLN A 54 15.72 -4.38 -7.84
N VAL A 55 14.45 -4.27 -7.47
CA VAL A 55 13.39 -5.20 -7.92
C VAL A 55 13.25 -5.16 -9.43
N ILE A 56 13.22 -3.96 -10.03
CA ILE A 56 13.17 -3.78 -11.48
C ILE A 56 14.35 -4.48 -12.16
N ARG A 57 15.58 -4.21 -11.72
CA ARG A 57 16.78 -4.86 -12.27
C ARG A 57 16.72 -6.39 -12.18
N ARG A 58 16.21 -6.92 -11.07
CA ARG A 58 16.04 -8.37 -10.89
C ARG A 58 15.03 -8.97 -11.86
N LEU A 59 13.87 -8.29 -12.06
CA LEU A 59 12.85 -8.73 -13.01
C LEU A 59 13.36 -8.68 -14.46
N GLU A 60 14.09 -7.63 -14.82
CA GLU A 60 14.73 -7.51 -16.15
C GLU A 60 15.73 -8.66 -16.39
N ALA A 61 16.57 -8.99 -15.41
CA ALA A 61 17.53 -10.08 -15.51
C ALA A 61 16.84 -11.46 -15.62
N GLN A 62 15.75 -11.69 -14.90
CA GLN A 62 14.98 -12.92 -14.99
C GLN A 62 14.29 -13.09 -16.35
N GLY A 63 13.80 -12.00 -16.94
CA GLY A 63 13.21 -12.01 -18.29
C GLY A 63 14.21 -12.43 -19.37
N VAL A 64 15.45 -12.04 -19.25
CA VAL A 64 16.53 -12.42 -20.18
C VAL A 64 16.91 -13.89 -20.03
N SER A 65 17.01 -14.40 -18.80
CA SER A 65 17.47 -15.79 -18.54
C SER A 65 16.42 -16.84 -18.93
N ALA A 66 15.13 -16.57 -18.75
CA ALA A 66 14.06 -17.49 -19.14
C ALA A 66 13.98 -17.70 -20.65
N GLY A 67 14.35 -16.68 -21.45
CA GLY A 67 14.38 -16.76 -22.92
C GLY A 67 15.50 -17.66 -23.47
N ALA A 68 16.64 -17.69 -22.81
CA ALA A 68 17.81 -18.43 -23.31
C ALA A 68 17.68 -19.96 -23.13
N THR A 69 16.98 -20.41 -22.10
CA THR A 69 16.89 -21.84 -21.74
C THR A 69 15.88 -22.62 -22.60
N LEU A 70 14.82 -21.99 -23.09
CA LEU A 70 13.79 -22.64 -23.89
C LEU A 70 14.16 -22.78 -25.37
N ALA A 71 15.00 -21.90 -25.92
CA ALA A 71 15.37 -21.91 -27.33
C ALA A 71 16.33 -23.06 -27.71
N ALA A 72 17.04 -23.64 -26.73
CA ALA A 72 18.14 -24.58 -27.01
C ALA A 72 17.72 -26.01 -27.41
N ASN A 73 16.43 -26.40 -27.16
CA ASN A 73 16.05 -27.83 -27.28
C ASN A 73 14.82 -28.14 -28.16
N LEU A 74 14.29 -27.15 -28.88
CA LEU A 74 13.06 -27.33 -29.68
C LEU A 74 13.34 -27.17 -31.19
N THR A 75 12.82 -28.07 -32.01
CA THR A 75 12.91 -28.04 -33.48
C THR A 75 11.54 -28.09 -34.14
N GLY A 76 11.39 -27.45 -35.32
CA GLY A 76 10.16 -27.48 -36.11
C GLY A 76 9.02 -26.61 -35.59
N GLU A 77 7.75 -27.03 -35.80
CA GLU A 77 6.55 -26.29 -35.46
C GLU A 77 6.43 -25.97 -33.97
N ARG A 78 6.97 -26.84 -33.10
CA ARG A 78 7.00 -26.61 -31.65
C ARG A 78 7.90 -25.44 -31.27
N ALA A 79 8.97 -25.21 -32.00
CA ALA A 79 9.85 -24.06 -31.82
C ALA A 79 9.14 -22.75 -32.18
N ALA A 80 8.32 -22.73 -33.24
CA ALA A 80 7.56 -21.54 -33.64
C ALA A 80 6.46 -21.18 -32.61
N GLN A 81 5.74 -22.18 -32.09
CA GLN A 81 4.74 -21.97 -31.04
C GLN A 81 5.38 -21.49 -29.73
N ALA A 82 6.51 -22.10 -29.35
CA ALA A 82 7.27 -21.68 -28.17
C ALA A 82 7.79 -20.24 -28.30
N ALA A 83 8.27 -19.85 -29.47
CA ALA A 83 8.72 -18.48 -29.74
C ALA A 83 7.60 -17.46 -29.63
N THR A 84 6.38 -17.78 -30.11
CA THR A 84 5.21 -16.90 -29.99
C THR A 84 4.79 -16.73 -28.53
N LEU A 85 4.71 -17.81 -27.76
CA LEU A 85 4.41 -17.78 -26.33
C LEU A 85 5.46 -16.99 -25.55
N GLN A 86 6.73 -17.21 -25.87
CA GLN A 86 7.84 -16.47 -25.27
C GLN A 86 7.74 -14.95 -25.56
N GLN A 87 7.43 -14.59 -26.79
CA GLN A 87 7.25 -13.18 -27.17
C GLN A 87 6.09 -12.54 -26.41
N GLN A 88 4.97 -13.25 -26.26
CA GLN A 88 3.83 -12.77 -25.45
C GLN A 88 4.21 -12.60 -23.99
N GLN A 89 4.93 -13.56 -23.40
CA GLN A 89 5.41 -13.46 -22.01
C GLN A 89 6.37 -12.27 -21.83
N GLN A 90 7.29 -12.07 -22.79
CA GLN A 90 8.20 -10.91 -22.73
C GLN A 90 7.46 -9.59 -22.83
N GLN A 91 6.45 -9.49 -23.71
CA GLN A 91 5.63 -8.28 -23.80
C GLN A 91 4.86 -8.01 -22.50
N GLN A 92 4.24 -9.03 -21.91
CA GLN A 92 3.57 -8.89 -20.62
C GLN A 92 4.52 -8.44 -19.51
N MET A 93 5.72 -9.03 -19.46
CA MET A 93 6.75 -8.65 -18.47
C MET A 93 7.21 -7.19 -18.67
N GLN A 94 7.41 -6.76 -19.91
CA GLN A 94 7.77 -5.36 -20.20
C GLN A 94 6.68 -4.38 -19.76
N VAL A 95 5.41 -4.71 -19.99
CA VAL A 95 4.28 -3.89 -19.53
C VAL A 95 4.27 -3.79 -18.00
N GLN A 96 4.54 -4.89 -17.29
CA GLN A 96 4.62 -4.90 -15.83
C GLN A 96 5.80 -4.08 -15.32
N ILE A 97 6.99 -4.26 -15.89
CA ILE A 97 8.18 -3.47 -15.55
C ILE A 97 7.90 -1.98 -15.80
N ALA A 98 7.25 -1.62 -16.91
CA ALA A 98 6.88 -0.24 -17.20
C ALA A 98 5.91 0.34 -16.15
N ARG A 99 4.92 -0.45 -15.70
CA ARG A 99 4.01 -0.04 -14.61
C ARG A 99 4.76 0.19 -13.29
N ILE A 100 5.68 -0.74 -12.94
CA ILE A 100 6.48 -0.60 -11.72
C ILE A 100 7.41 0.62 -11.81
N LYS A 101 8.05 0.86 -12.96
CA LYS A 101 8.87 2.07 -13.21
C LYS A 101 8.09 3.38 -13.09
N ALA A 102 6.81 3.37 -13.42
CA ALA A 102 5.94 4.52 -13.29
C ALA A 102 5.57 4.83 -11.82
N MET A 103 5.72 3.86 -10.91
CA MET A 103 5.52 4.06 -9.48
C MET A 103 6.64 4.90 -8.90
N LYS A 104 6.28 5.96 -8.18
CA LYS A 104 7.23 6.80 -7.45
C LYS A 104 7.06 6.55 -5.95
N SER A 105 8.16 6.29 -5.29
CA SER A 105 8.17 6.20 -3.82
C SER A 105 7.81 7.56 -3.22
N LYS A 106 6.91 7.53 -2.24
CA LYS A 106 6.48 8.73 -1.51
C LYS A 106 7.27 8.96 -0.23
N GLY A 107 8.03 7.96 0.23
CA GLY A 107 8.74 8.04 1.51
C GLY A 107 7.80 7.96 2.72
N ARG A 108 6.60 7.37 2.55
CA ARG A 108 5.65 7.22 3.64
C ARG A 108 6.21 6.26 4.69
N VAL A 109 6.17 6.67 5.95
CA VAL A 109 6.51 5.86 7.11
C VAL A 109 5.23 5.50 7.84
N SER A 110 5.04 4.23 8.16
CA SER A 110 3.94 3.82 9.03
C SER A 110 4.24 4.27 10.45
N LEU A 111 3.33 5.00 11.05
CA LEU A 111 3.46 5.48 12.42
C LEU A 111 2.92 4.48 13.44
N GLU A 112 2.35 3.35 12.99
CA GLU A 112 1.75 2.30 13.84
C GLU A 112 0.80 2.87 14.91
N LEU A 113 -0.07 3.76 14.47
CA LEU A 113 -0.96 4.50 15.35
C LEU A 113 -2.05 3.59 15.94
N ASP A 114 -2.32 3.78 17.23
CA ASP A 114 -3.47 3.15 17.87
C ASP A 114 -4.76 3.90 17.48
N ALA A 115 -5.66 3.20 16.79
CA ALA A 115 -6.93 3.77 16.33
C ALA A 115 -7.80 4.37 17.48
N ASN A 116 -7.57 3.92 18.71
CA ASN A 116 -8.32 4.38 19.89
C ASN A 116 -7.60 5.49 20.66
N LYS A 117 -6.36 5.81 20.29
CA LYS A 117 -5.56 6.83 20.95
C LYS A 117 -5.22 7.95 19.97
N GLN A 118 -5.52 9.16 20.37
CA GLN A 118 -5.19 10.37 19.62
C GLN A 118 -3.81 10.88 20.02
N VAL A 119 -2.78 10.01 19.91
CA VAL A 119 -1.40 10.33 20.32
C VAL A 119 -0.46 10.01 19.17
N LEU A 120 0.34 11.00 18.79
CA LEU A 120 1.42 10.82 17.83
C LEU A 120 2.65 10.18 18.50
N PRO A 121 3.40 9.32 17.78
CA PRO A 121 4.56 8.66 18.34
C PRO A 121 5.69 9.66 18.58
N ASN A 122 6.54 9.33 19.57
CA ASN A 122 7.70 10.16 19.89
C ASN A 122 8.85 9.91 18.89
N LEU A 123 8.63 10.35 17.64
CA LEU A 123 9.54 10.17 16.52
C LEU A 123 10.43 11.42 16.38
N PRO A 124 11.78 11.30 16.44
CA PRO A 124 12.69 12.40 16.12
C PRO A 124 12.51 12.84 14.65
N LEU A 125 12.48 14.14 14.43
CA LEU A 125 12.33 14.74 13.11
C LEU A 125 13.66 14.89 12.39
N GLU A 126 13.63 14.73 11.06
CA GLU A 126 14.73 14.97 10.14
C GLU A 126 14.37 16.10 9.16
N ASP A 127 15.39 16.68 8.55
CA ASP A 127 15.19 17.69 7.51
C ASP A 127 14.45 17.08 6.30
N GLY A 128 13.44 17.79 5.81
CA GLY A 128 12.59 17.33 4.72
C GLY A 128 11.42 16.42 5.14
N ASP A 129 11.23 16.17 6.44
CA ASP A 129 10.04 15.48 6.93
C ASP A 129 8.77 16.26 6.63
N THR A 130 7.74 15.56 6.18
CA THR A 130 6.42 16.15 5.94
C THR A 130 5.36 15.41 6.75
N ILE A 131 4.49 16.17 7.40
CA ILE A 131 3.42 15.68 8.22
C ILE A 131 2.11 16.24 7.67
N LEU A 132 1.16 15.34 7.36
CA LEU A 132 -0.20 15.70 6.96
C LEU A 132 -1.18 15.04 7.94
N VAL A 133 -1.90 15.83 8.69
CA VAL A 133 -2.99 15.35 9.54
C VAL A 133 -4.31 15.61 8.82
N PRO A 134 -5.03 14.58 8.34
CA PRO A 134 -6.27 14.77 7.62
C PRO A 134 -7.43 15.10 8.56
N THR A 135 -8.51 15.62 7.98
CA THR A 135 -9.82 15.69 8.65
C THR A 135 -10.38 14.27 8.81
N LEU A 136 -11.14 14.04 9.87
CA LEU A 136 -11.83 12.76 10.09
C LEU A 136 -12.78 12.46 8.92
N PRO A 137 -12.52 11.40 8.11
CA PRO A 137 -13.40 11.05 7.00
C PRO A 137 -14.71 10.43 7.50
N ALA A 138 -15.81 10.71 6.80
CA ALA A 138 -17.12 10.14 7.12
C ALA A 138 -17.44 8.87 6.31
N PHE A 139 -16.42 8.22 5.73
CA PHE A 139 -16.60 7.10 4.80
C PHE A 139 -15.55 6.00 4.98
N VAL A 140 -15.88 4.85 4.41
CA VAL A 140 -14.97 3.74 4.07
C VAL A 140 -15.13 3.42 2.60
N ALA A 141 -14.16 2.75 1.98
CA ALA A 141 -14.19 2.46 0.55
C ALA A 141 -14.08 0.96 0.26
N ALA A 142 -14.57 0.56 -0.91
CA ALA A 142 -14.21 -0.70 -1.56
C ALA A 142 -13.50 -0.40 -2.88
N ALA A 143 -12.49 -1.18 -3.22
CA ALA A 143 -11.73 -1.01 -4.45
C ALA A 143 -11.26 -2.35 -5.04
N GLY A 144 -10.98 -2.36 -6.34
CA GLY A 144 -10.46 -3.52 -7.07
C GLY A 144 -11.54 -4.35 -7.76
N SER A 145 -11.46 -5.67 -7.66
CA SER A 145 -12.39 -6.58 -8.34
C SER A 145 -13.74 -6.68 -7.64
N VAL A 146 -14.46 -5.57 -7.59
CA VAL A 146 -15.82 -5.46 -7.05
C VAL A 146 -16.78 -4.92 -8.12
N ASN A 147 -18.07 -5.18 -8.00
CA ASN A 147 -19.08 -4.68 -8.95
C ASN A 147 -19.30 -3.18 -8.81
N ASN A 148 -19.14 -2.65 -7.59
CA ASN A 148 -19.32 -1.25 -7.24
C ASN A 148 -18.09 -0.73 -6.49
N ASP A 149 -17.11 -0.24 -7.22
CA ASP A 149 -15.93 0.43 -6.70
C ASP A 149 -16.34 1.84 -6.24
N ASN A 150 -16.65 1.97 -4.94
CA ASN A 150 -17.26 3.18 -4.41
C ASN A 150 -16.89 3.41 -2.94
N VAL A 151 -17.29 4.57 -2.45
CA VAL A 151 -17.23 4.95 -1.03
C VAL A 151 -18.57 4.75 -0.36
N PHE A 152 -18.56 4.31 0.89
CA PHE A 152 -19.73 4.02 1.70
C PHE A 152 -19.68 4.84 2.98
N ILE A 153 -20.79 5.39 3.41
CA ILE A 153 -20.86 6.12 4.67
C ILE A 153 -20.38 5.24 5.81
N PHE A 154 -19.43 5.75 6.58
CA PHE A 154 -18.96 5.10 7.79
C PHE A 154 -20.04 5.12 8.86
N ARG A 155 -20.17 4.00 9.57
CA ARG A 155 -20.98 3.88 10.79
C ARG A 155 -20.18 3.06 11.81
N PRO A 156 -20.21 3.44 13.10
CA PRO A 156 -19.56 2.65 14.14
C PRO A 156 -19.99 1.19 14.10
N GLY A 157 -19.01 0.28 14.11
CA GLY A 157 -19.24 -1.16 14.04
C GLY A 157 -19.37 -1.74 12.64
N LYS A 158 -19.27 -0.92 11.57
CA LYS A 158 -19.24 -1.40 10.18
C LYS A 158 -18.06 -2.35 9.96
N THR A 159 -18.32 -3.47 9.31
CA THR A 159 -17.34 -4.55 9.10
C THR A 159 -16.92 -4.67 7.64
N VAL A 160 -15.86 -5.45 7.40
CA VAL A 160 -15.44 -5.82 6.04
C VAL A 160 -16.59 -6.52 5.30
N ALA A 161 -17.32 -7.44 5.97
CA ALA A 161 -18.47 -8.12 5.37
C ALA A 161 -19.53 -7.15 4.88
N ASP A 162 -19.85 -6.10 5.65
CA ASP A 162 -20.84 -5.11 5.27
C ASP A 162 -20.44 -4.34 4.02
N VAL A 163 -19.15 -4.02 3.89
CA VAL A 163 -18.62 -3.30 2.71
C VAL A 163 -18.56 -4.23 1.50
N LEU A 164 -18.10 -5.47 1.64
CA LEU A 164 -18.08 -6.45 0.56
C LEU A 164 -19.49 -6.79 0.07
N ALA A 165 -20.48 -6.90 0.97
CA ALA A 165 -21.87 -7.13 0.60
C ALA A 165 -22.46 -5.94 -0.18
N ALA A 166 -22.11 -4.71 0.19
CA ALA A 166 -22.58 -3.50 -0.49
C ALA A 166 -21.88 -3.27 -1.84
N ALA A 167 -20.59 -3.58 -1.94
CA ALA A 167 -19.81 -3.45 -3.17
C ALA A 167 -20.11 -4.57 -4.18
N GLY A 168 -20.43 -5.76 -3.71
CA GLY A 168 -20.57 -6.97 -4.52
C GLY A 168 -19.25 -7.46 -5.12
N LEU A 169 -19.06 -8.76 -5.18
CA LEU A 169 -17.88 -9.36 -5.80
C LEU A 169 -18.16 -9.64 -7.27
N ASN A 170 -17.24 -9.34 -8.17
CA ASN A 170 -17.35 -9.72 -9.57
C ASN A 170 -16.76 -11.14 -9.81
N GLU A 171 -16.90 -11.67 -11.04
CA GLU A 171 -16.46 -13.01 -11.41
C GLU A 171 -14.94 -13.20 -11.32
N ASP A 172 -14.18 -12.11 -11.49
CA ASP A 172 -12.72 -12.10 -11.45
C ASP A 172 -12.15 -11.87 -10.06
N SER A 173 -13.00 -11.65 -9.06
CA SER A 173 -12.55 -11.35 -7.70
C SER A 173 -11.87 -12.54 -7.03
N GLU A 174 -10.83 -12.24 -6.22
CA GLU A 174 -10.13 -13.20 -5.35
C GLU A 174 -10.32 -12.79 -3.88
N PRO A 175 -11.49 -13.10 -3.28
CA PRO A 175 -11.81 -12.64 -1.93
C PRO A 175 -10.89 -13.22 -0.84
N ASN A 176 -10.21 -14.35 -1.12
CA ASN A 176 -9.25 -14.93 -0.18
C ASN A 176 -7.96 -14.11 -0.05
N GLU A 177 -7.66 -13.29 -1.04
CA GLU A 177 -6.54 -12.36 -1.05
C GLU A 177 -6.95 -10.93 -0.65
N ALA A 178 -8.21 -10.72 -0.29
CA ALA A 178 -8.69 -9.41 0.13
C ALA A 178 -7.95 -8.90 1.38
N PHE A 179 -7.77 -7.59 1.43
CA PHE A 179 -7.13 -6.91 2.54
C PHE A 179 -7.77 -5.56 2.80
N VAL A 180 -7.56 -5.04 3.99
CA VAL A 180 -7.93 -3.67 4.36
C VAL A 180 -6.67 -2.81 4.33
N LEU A 181 -6.69 -1.77 3.51
CA LEU A 181 -5.74 -0.67 3.58
C LEU A 181 -6.30 0.35 4.55
N ARG A 182 -5.62 0.54 5.67
CA ARG A 182 -6.08 1.41 6.74
C ARG A 182 -5.68 2.86 6.51
N ALA A 183 -6.33 3.77 7.20
CA ALA A 183 -6.07 5.20 7.08
C ALA A 183 -4.62 5.58 7.45
N ASP A 184 -3.99 4.87 8.41
CA ASP A 184 -2.58 5.05 8.78
C ASP A 184 -1.59 4.46 7.76
N GLY A 185 -2.09 3.80 6.70
CA GLY A 185 -1.30 3.13 5.68
C GLY A 185 -0.93 1.68 6.02
N SER A 186 -1.31 1.17 7.18
CA SER A 186 -1.11 -0.24 7.54
C SER A 186 -2.05 -1.16 6.74
N ILE A 187 -1.65 -2.42 6.60
CA ILE A 187 -2.41 -3.41 5.85
C ILE A 187 -2.83 -4.53 6.78
N PHE A 188 -4.13 -4.81 6.79
CA PHE A 188 -4.71 -5.92 7.49
C PHE A 188 -5.26 -6.93 6.47
N SER A 189 -4.64 -8.10 6.34
CA SER A 189 -5.02 -9.10 5.35
C SER A 189 -5.55 -10.37 6.01
N ARG A 190 -6.40 -11.12 5.29
CA ARG A 190 -6.88 -12.44 5.71
C ARG A 190 -5.72 -13.40 6.03
N LYS A 191 -4.61 -13.31 5.32
CA LYS A 191 -3.42 -14.16 5.53
C LYS A 191 -2.64 -13.84 6.81
N THR A 192 -2.66 -12.59 7.25
CA THR A 192 -1.96 -12.16 8.48
C THR A 192 -2.80 -12.36 9.74
N THR A 193 -4.10 -12.48 9.59
CA THR A 193 -5.02 -12.86 10.66
C THR A 193 -4.99 -14.37 10.82
N GLY A 194 -4.45 -14.88 11.94
CA GLY A 194 -4.39 -16.31 12.21
C GLY A 194 -5.76 -17.01 12.09
N PHE A 195 -5.75 -18.32 12.06
CA PHE A 195 -6.87 -19.22 11.77
C PHE A 195 -8.18 -18.94 12.55
N PHE A 196 -8.12 -18.20 13.66
CA PHE A 196 -9.27 -17.85 14.51
C PHE A 196 -9.82 -16.43 14.32
N SER A 197 -9.20 -15.61 13.50
CA SER A 197 -9.66 -14.24 13.25
C SER A 197 -10.51 -14.19 11.99
N ARG A 198 -11.78 -13.84 12.15
CA ARG A 198 -12.70 -13.66 11.01
C ARG A 198 -12.39 -12.32 10.35
N PHE A 199 -11.67 -12.33 9.24
CA PHE A 199 -11.40 -11.14 8.43
C PHE A 199 -12.68 -10.36 8.11
N GLU A 200 -13.77 -11.05 7.78
CA GLU A 200 -15.06 -10.44 7.49
C GLU A 200 -15.67 -9.69 8.67
N GLY A 201 -15.38 -10.14 9.89
CA GLY A 201 -15.84 -9.50 11.13
C GLY A 201 -14.95 -8.36 11.59
N PHE A 202 -13.87 -8.02 10.85
CA PHE A 202 -12.99 -6.93 11.20
C PHE A 202 -13.74 -5.59 11.12
N LYS A 203 -13.71 -4.83 12.22
CA LYS A 203 -14.36 -3.52 12.32
C LYS A 203 -13.51 -2.47 11.63
N LEU A 204 -14.09 -1.84 10.63
CA LEU A 204 -13.45 -0.78 9.87
C LEU A 204 -13.43 0.53 10.68
N MET A 205 -12.41 1.33 10.38
CA MET A 205 -12.28 2.71 10.85
C MET A 205 -12.58 3.69 9.73
N PRO A 206 -12.90 4.96 10.04
CA PRO A 206 -13.02 6.00 9.03
C PRO A 206 -11.81 6.06 8.11
N GLY A 207 -12.04 6.11 6.80
CA GLY A 207 -10.97 6.16 5.79
C GLY A 207 -10.36 4.80 5.41
N ASP A 208 -10.75 3.70 6.05
CA ASP A 208 -10.30 2.36 5.65
C ASP A 208 -10.84 1.99 4.26
N THR A 209 -10.02 1.30 3.46
CA THR A 209 -10.39 0.79 2.13
C THR A 209 -10.27 -0.72 2.10
N VAL A 210 -11.37 -1.41 1.78
CA VAL A 210 -11.37 -2.86 1.52
C VAL A 210 -10.97 -3.08 0.07
N VAL A 211 -9.83 -3.75 -0.16
CA VAL A 211 -9.31 -4.02 -1.49
C VAL A 211 -9.48 -5.50 -1.81
N VAL A 212 -10.10 -5.79 -2.96
CA VAL A 212 -10.29 -7.14 -3.48
C VAL A 212 -9.46 -7.29 -4.76
N PRO A 213 -8.37 -8.08 -4.77
CA PRO A 213 -7.60 -8.33 -5.98
C PRO A 213 -8.36 -9.14 -7.01
N SER A 214 -7.92 -9.07 -8.28
CA SER A 214 -8.40 -9.95 -9.34
C SER A 214 -7.60 -11.26 -9.38
N LYS A 215 -8.22 -12.32 -9.89
CA LYS A 215 -7.56 -13.63 -10.15
C LYS A 215 -6.39 -13.51 -11.13
N VAL A 216 -6.47 -12.56 -12.06
CA VAL A 216 -5.46 -12.31 -13.10
C VAL A 216 -4.19 -11.69 -12.51
N ASP A 217 -4.31 -10.89 -11.46
CA ASP A 217 -3.16 -10.24 -10.81
C ASP A 217 -2.31 -11.20 -9.94
N ARG A 218 -2.73 -12.48 -9.86
CA ARG A 218 -2.10 -13.47 -8.99
C ARG A 218 -0.64 -13.78 -9.35
N GLU A 219 -0.23 -13.56 -10.58
CA GLU A 219 1.08 -14.02 -11.05
C GLU A 219 2.19 -12.96 -11.12
N SER A 220 1.93 -11.67 -11.09
CA SER A 220 3.06 -10.76 -11.32
C SER A 220 3.08 -9.37 -10.69
N GLY A 221 2.00 -8.66 -10.52
CA GLY A 221 2.06 -7.27 -10.02
C GLY A 221 1.78 -7.14 -8.54
N TYR A 222 0.74 -7.80 -8.07
CA TYR A 222 0.26 -7.75 -6.70
C TYR A 222 1.27 -8.36 -5.71
N ASN A 223 1.86 -9.52 -6.05
CA ASN A 223 2.85 -10.17 -5.19
C ASN A 223 4.14 -9.36 -5.06
N VAL A 224 4.54 -8.62 -6.11
CA VAL A 224 5.69 -7.72 -6.07
C VAL A 224 5.38 -6.48 -5.22
N LEU A 225 4.18 -5.91 -5.39
CA LEU A 225 3.72 -4.77 -4.59
C LEU A 225 3.58 -5.14 -3.11
N MET A 226 2.95 -6.30 -2.81
CA MET A 226 2.73 -6.76 -1.44
C MET A 226 4.01 -7.26 -0.77
N ARG A 227 4.95 -7.88 -1.51
CA ARG A 227 6.28 -8.19 -0.98
C ARG A 227 7.06 -6.92 -0.68
N GLY A 228 7.04 -5.94 -1.59
CA GLY A 228 7.66 -4.64 -1.37
C GLY A 228 7.09 -3.94 -0.13
N LEU A 229 5.77 -3.92 0.04
CA LEU A 229 5.12 -3.32 1.21
C LEU A 229 5.39 -4.11 2.50
N ARG A 230 5.46 -5.44 2.45
CA ARG A 230 5.73 -6.30 3.61
C ARG A 230 7.19 -6.27 4.04
N ASP A 231 8.11 -6.23 3.10
CA ASP A 231 9.55 -6.12 3.40
C ASP A 231 9.89 -4.76 4.02
N TRP A 232 9.03 -3.75 3.82
CA TRP A 232 9.20 -2.44 4.46
C TRP A 232 8.83 -2.44 5.94
N THR A 233 7.91 -3.31 6.38
CA THR A 233 7.58 -3.43 7.81
C THR A 233 8.63 -4.26 8.59
N GLN A 234 9.44 -5.10 7.92
CA GLN A 234 10.47 -5.91 8.57
C GLN A 234 11.83 -5.22 8.73
N ILE A 235 12.06 -4.09 8.06
CA ILE A 235 13.33 -3.36 8.17
C ILE A 235 13.43 -2.53 9.47
N PHE A 236 12.34 -2.38 10.20
CA PHE A 236 12.27 -1.56 11.43
C PHE A 236 11.86 -2.35 12.69
N SER A 237 11.98 -3.69 12.69
CA SER A 237 11.86 -4.51 13.90
C SER A 237 13.22 -4.89 14.47
#